data_a3e0ed1dc8e34851768f5a4dffe22cb0
#
_entry.id   a3e0ed1dc8e34851768f5a4dffe22cb0
#
_cell.length_a   1.000
_cell.length_b   1.000
_cell.length_c   1.000
_cell.angle_alpha   90.00
_cell.angle_beta   90.00
_cell.angle_gamma   90.00
#
_symmetry.space_group_name_H-M   'P 1'
#
loop_
_entity.id
_entity.type
_entity.pdbx_description
1 polymer ?
#
loop_
_entity_poly.entity_id
_entity_poly.type
_entity_poly.pdbx_seq_one_letter_code
_entity_poly.pdbx_strand_id
1 'polypeptide(L)'
;LIKALEENGIGRPSTYAPIITTIIDRGYVEREQKKLKPTLLGRAVDGLMLEQFPHIVDVDFSAQMEKNLDKIESGKADWHKTVDDFYKGFAASLEQAEKNMEGKKVKVPDEPSSEVCDLCGRPMVIKVGKYGKFLACSGFPECRGTKRLVKDTGGICPKCGKGRMLERKSSKGRIYYGCERYPDCDFMTWDTPVPTKCPKCGSTMFRKGSKLYCAKEGCGYEMPVPKKD
;
A
#
# COMPACT_ATOMS: atom_id res chain seq x y z
N LEU A 1 -0.14 8.34 15.43
CA LEU A 1 -0.78 7.05 15.71
C LEU A 1 -0.24 6.46 17.02
N ILE A 2 1.09 6.22 17.19
CA ILE A 2 1.66 5.63 18.41
C ILE A 2 1.22 6.44 19.64
N LYS A 3 1.40 7.76 19.65
CA LYS A 3 0.94 8.62 20.74
C LYS A 3 -0.54 8.43 21.08
N ALA A 4 -1.41 8.32 20.07
CA ALA A 4 -2.84 8.07 20.28
C ALA A 4 -3.11 6.68 20.87
N LEU A 5 -2.35 5.64 20.50
CA LEU A 5 -2.44 4.31 21.09
C LEU A 5 -2.01 4.33 22.58
N GLU A 6 -0.90 5.00 22.89
CA GLU A 6 -0.40 5.17 24.25
C GLU A 6 -1.40 5.93 25.14
N GLU A 7 -1.94 7.06 24.67
CA GLU A 7 -2.92 7.88 25.38
C GLU A 7 -4.19 7.10 25.73
N ASN A 8 -4.58 6.13 24.88
CA ASN A 8 -5.75 5.27 25.10
C ASN A 8 -5.40 3.94 25.79
N GLY A 9 -4.14 3.69 26.14
CA GLY A 9 -3.72 2.46 26.81
C GLY A 9 -3.79 1.21 25.91
N ILE A 10 -3.69 1.37 24.60
CA ILE A 10 -3.76 0.28 23.60
C ILE A 10 -2.36 -0.10 23.15
N GLY A 11 -2.05 -1.39 23.23
CA GLY A 11 -0.76 -1.93 22.85
C GLY A 11 0.36 -1.63 23.85
N ARG A 12 1.56 -2.07 23.50
CA ARG A 12 2.78 -1.92 24.28
C ARG A 12 3.92 -1.52 23.34
N PRO A 13 5.05 -0.99 23.83
CA PRO A 13 6.19 -0.62 22.99
C PRO A 13 6.64 -1.72 22.02
N SER A 14 6.57 -2.97 22.43
CA SER A 14 6.91 -4.14 21.61
C SER A 14 5.93 -4.42 20.47
N THR A 15 4.68 -3.96 20.56
CA THR A 15 3.62 -4.29 19.57
C THR A 15 3.34 -3.16 18.58
N TYR A 16 3.71 -1.91 18.86
CA TYR A 16 3.41 -0.78 17.98
C TYR A 16 4.01 -0.93 16.58
N ALA A 17 5.30 -1.28 16.49
CA ALA A 17 5.96 -1.42 15.20
C ALA A 17 5.38 -2.60 14.37
N PRO A 18 5.18 -3.81 14.93
CA PRO A 18 4.50 -4.92 14.24
C PRO A 18 3.09 -4.55 13.76
N ILE A 19 2.27 -3.88 14.56
CA ILE A 19 0.92 -3.46 14.17
C ILE A 19 0.97 -2.54 12.95
N ILE A 20 1.81 -1.48 13.00
CA ILE A 20 1.94 -0.53 11.89
C ILE A 20 2.44 -1.23 10.63
N THR A 21 3.41 -2.12 10.73
CA THR A 21 3.92 -2.90 9.60
C THR A 21 2.82 -3.76 9.00
N THR A 22 2.06 -4.47 9.82
CA THR A 22 0.97 -5.35 9.38
C THR A 22 -0.11 -4.58 8.61
N ILE A 23 -0.57 -3.43 9.09
CA ILE A 23 -1.62 -2.67 8.42
C ILE A 23 -1.14 -2.04 7.10
N ILE A 24 0.17 -1.72 6.99
CA ILE A 24 0.78 -1.27 5.74
C ILE A 24 0.92 -2.44 4.75
N ASP A 25 1.43 -3.58 5.19
CA ASP A 25 1.65 -4.76 4.34
C ASP A 25 0.34 -5.33 3.79
N ARG A 26 -0.74 -5.25 4.57
CA ARG A 26 -2.10 -5.60 4.14
C ARG A 26 -2.74 -4.54 3.24
N GLY A 27 -2.11 -3.40 3.04
CA GLY A 27 -2.62 -2.32 2.21
C GLY A 27 -3.82 -1.57 2.80
N TYR A 28 -4.06 -1.67 4.11
CA TYR A 28 -5.13 -0.92 4.79
C TYR A 28 -4.76 0.55 4.95
N VAL A 29 -3.47 0.84 5.10
CA VAL A 29 -2.92 2.19 5.12
C VAL A 29 -1.73 2.30 4.19
N GLU A 30 -1.48 3.48 3.67
CA GLU A 30 -0.30 3.83 2.90
C GLU A 30 0.47 4.96 3.58
N ARG A 31 1.78 5.04 3.31
CA ARG A 31 2.63 6.09 3.86
C ARG A 31 2.81 7.19 2.82
N GLU A 32 2.26 8.36 3.11
CA GLU A 32 2.38 9.57 2.29
C GLU A 32 3.08 10.66 3.11
N GLN A 33 4.22 11.17 2.64
CA GLN A 33 4.98 12.25 3.29
C GLN A 33 5.20 12.03 4.81
N LYS A 34 5.60 10.81 5.20
CA LYS A 34 5.78 10.38 6.61
C LYS A 34 4.48 10.30 7.45
N LYS A 35 3.31 10.50 6.85
CA LYS A 35 2.00 10.30 7.49
C LYS A 35 1.37 8.99 7.02
N LEU A 36 0.56 8.38 7.87
CA LEU A 36 -0.26 7.23 7.51
C LEU A 36 -1.63 7.73 7.02
N LYS A 37 -2.06 7.22 5.88
CA LYS A 37 -3.33 7.56 5.25
C LYS A 37 -4.12 6.27 5.00
N PRO A 38 -5.39 6.16 5.46
CA PRO A 38 -6.20 4.99 5.18
C PRO A 38 -6.49 4.89 3.68
N THR A 39 -6.41 3.67 3.15
CA THR A 39 -6.80 3.35 1.77
C THR A 39 -8.30 3.10 1.67
N LEU A 40 -8.85 3.00 0.45
CA LEU A 40 -10.25 2.60 0.26
C LEU A 40 -10.51 1.18 0.77
N LEU A 41 -9.53 0.27 0.61
CA LEU A 41 -9.59 -1.06 1.21
C LEU A 41 -9.63 -0.99 2.73
N GLY A 42 -8.76 -0.20 3.35
CA GLY A 42 -8.73 -0.01 4.80
C GLY A 42 -10.05 0.50 5.34
N ARG A 43 -10.65 1.52 4.69
CA ARG A 43 -11.96 2.05 5.08
C ARG A 43 -13.09 1.03 4.93
N ALA A 44 -13.06 0.21 3.86
CA ALA A 44 -14.07 -0.83 3.65
C ALA A 44 -13.98 -1.95 4.71
N VAL A 45 -12.75 -2.35 5.09
CA VAL A 45 -12.51 -3.33 6.16
C VAL A 45 -12.91 -2.76 7.52
N ASP A 46 -12.54 -1.52 7.82
CA ASP A 46 -12.90 -0.82 9.06
C ASP A 46 -14.41 -0.72 9.21
N GLY A 47 -15.13 -0.29 8.16
CA GLY A 47 -16.58 -0.23 8.14
C GLY A 47 -17.24 -1.58 8.38
N LEU A 48 -16.72 -2.66 7.76
CA LEU A 48 -17.21 -4.02 8.01
C LEU A 48 -17.00 -4.45 9.47
N MET A 49 -15.83 -4.16 10.02
CA MET A 49 -15.51 -4.52 11.40
C MET A 49 -16.37 -3.75 12.39
N LEU A 50 -16.60 -2.45 12.16
CA LEU A 50 -17.49 -1.63 12.97
C LEU A 50 -18.94 -2.13 12.93
N GLU A 51 -19.41 -2.60 11.76
CA GLU A 51 -20.77 -3.12 11.60
C GLU A 51 -20.95 -4.49 12.27
N GLN A 52 -20.02 -5.42 12.09
CA GLN A 52 -20.17 -6.81 12.52
C GLN A 52 -19.59 -7.07 13.92
N PHE A 53 -18.60 -6.32 14.36
CA PHE A 53 -17.88 -6.51 15.61
C PHE A 53 -17.66 -5.20 16.38
N PRO A 54 -18.72 -4.40 16.62
CA PRO A 54 -18.58 -3.06 17.23
C PRO A 54 -17.87 -3.09 18.58
N HIS A 55 -18.12 -4.13 19.40
CA HIS A 55 -17.50 -4.26 20.72
C HIS A 55 -16.00 -4.60 20.66
N ILE A 56 -15.54 -5.29 19.61
CA ILE A 56 -14.13 -5.71 19.49
C ILE A 56 -13.26 -4.57 18.98
N VAL A 57 -13.79 -3.73 18.09
CA VAL A 57 -13.07 -2.57 17.53
C VAL A 57 -13.15 -1.33 18.43
N ASP A 58 -13.84 -1.45 19.56
CA ASP A 58 -13.94 -0.39 20.56
C ASP A 58 -12.58 -0.12 21.22
N VAL A 59 -12.26 1.17 21.42
CA VAL A 59 -11.02 1.61 22.06
C VAL A 59 -10.94 1.13 23.50
N ASP A 60 -12.06 1.21 24.24
CA ASP A 60 -12.12 0.81 25.63
C ASP A 60 -11.98 -0.70 25.80
N PHE A 61 -12.52 -1.50 24.86
CA PHE A 61 -12.32 -2.94 24.84
C PHE A 61 -10.83 -3.30 24.72
N SER A 62 -10.12 -2.69 23.77
CA SER A 62 -8.69 -2.94 23.57
C SER A 62 -7.86 -2.55 24.79
N ALA A 63 -8.14 -1.39 25.39
CA ALA A 63 -7.50 -0.94 26.61
C ALA A 63 -7.78 -1.85 27.81
N GLN A 64 -9.02 -2.34 27.94
CA GLN A 64 -9.39 -3.28 29.00
C GLN A 64 -8.72 -4.65 28.83
N MET A 65 -8.58 -5.11 27.60
CA MET A 65 -7.86 -6.36 27.31
C MET A 65 -6.39 -6.26 27.73
N GLU A 66 -5.71 -5.16 27.43
CA GLU A 66 -4.33 -4.92 27.91
C GLU A 66 -4.24 -4.95 29.43
N LYS A 67 -5.18 -4.30 30.14
CA LYS A 67 -5.25 -4.34 31.61
C LYS A 67 -5.49 -5.76 32.15
N ASN A 68 -6.27 -6.57 31.46
CA ASN A 68 -6.50 -7.96 31.87
C ASN A 68 -5.24 -8.81 31.65
N LEU A 69 -4.49 -8.59 30.59
CA LEU A 69 -3.19 -9.23 30.36
C LEU A 69 -2.17 -8.85 31.44
N ASP A 70 -2.12 -7.58 31.88
CA ASP A 70 -1.26 -7.14 32.99
C ASP A 70 -1.65 -7.83 34.32
N LYS A 71 -2.96 -8.10 34.56
CA LYS A 71 -3.41 -8.87 35.73
C LYS A 71 -2.97 -10.33 35.65
N ILE A 72 -3.00 -10.94 34.49
CA ILE A 72 -2.51 -12.30 34.28
C ILE A 72 -0.99 -12.35 34.53
N GLU A 73 -0.21 -11.42 33.97
CA GLU A 73 1.23 -11.31 34.17
C GLU A 73 1.59 -11.19 35.66
N SER A 74 0.82 -10.41 36.41
CA SER A 74 1.01 -10.23 37.85
C SER A 74 0.45 -11.36 38.72
N GLY A 75 -0.08 -12.44 38.13
CA GLY A 75 -0.68 -13.58 38.84
C GLY A 75 -2.02 -13.27 39.53
N LYS A 76 -2.66 -12.15 39.23
CA LYS A 76 -3.94 -11.71 39.81
C LYS A 76 -5.18 -12.23 39.08
N ALA A 77 -5.00 -12.81 37.90
CA ALA A 77 -6.10 -13.37 37.09
C ALA A 77 -5.67 -14.68 36.43
N ASP A 78 -6.63 -15.58 36.27
CA ASP A 78 -6.47 -16.84 35.53
C ASP A 78 -6.63 -16.57 34.01
N TRP A 79 -5.63 -16.97 33.25
CA TRP A 79 -5.63 -16.74 31.81
C TRP A 79 -6.68 -17.62 31.08
N HIS A 80 -6.92 -18.85 31.54
CA HIS A 80 -7.89 -19.75 30.93
C HIS A 80 -9.29 -19.14 31.02
N LYS A 81 -9.65 -18.65 32.21
CA LYS A 81 -10.92 -17.98 32.43
C LYS A 81 -11.06 -16.72 31.58
N THR A 82 -10.00 -15.91 31.49
CA THR A 82 -10.00 -14.68 30.68
C THR A 82 -10.22 -14.97 29.19
N VAL A 83 -9.56 -16.02 28.66
CA VAL A 83 -9.74 -16.44 27.27
C VAL A 83 -11.13 -17.04 27.04
N ASP A 84 -11.63 -17.87 27.93
CA ASP A 84 -12.95 -18.50 27.83
C ASP A 84 -14.07 -17.45 27.82
N ASP A 85 -14.02 -16.49 28.75
CA ASP A 85 -14.99 -15.39 28.84
C ASP A 85 -14.98 -14.53 27.54
N PHE A 86 -13.81 -14.23 27.00
CA PHE A 86 -13.69 -13.53 25.70
C PHE A 86 -14.27 -14.37 24.56
N TYR A 87 -13.89 -15.64 24.48
CA TYR A 87 -14.26 -16.51 23.36
C TYR A 87 -15.76 -16.74 23.24
N LYS A 88 -16.48 -16.87 24.37
CA LYS A 88 -17.95 -17.01 24.38
C LYS A 88 -18.64 -15.85 23.68
N GLY A 89 -18.27 -14.62 24.01
CA GLY A 89 -18.80 -13.42 23.38
C GLY A 89 -18.41 -13.29 21.92
N PHE A 90 -17.14 -13.60 21.62
CA PHE A 90 -16.61 -13.57 20.26
C PHE A 90 -17.28 -14.61 19.34
N ALA A 91 -17.45 -15.85 19.80
CA ALA A 91 -18.07 -16.92 19.01
C ALA A 91 -19.51 -16.58 18.60
N ALA A 92 -20.29 -16.02 19.55
CA ALA A 92 -21.65 -15.55 19.26
C ALA A 92 -21.68 -14.42 18.22
N SER A 93 -20.77 -13.45 18.34
CA SER A 93 -20.64 -12.35 17.37
C SER A 93 -20.20 -12.85 15.99
N LEU A 94 -19.31 -13.84 15.94
CA LEU A 94 -18.83 -14.45 14.69
C LEU A 94 -19.96 -15.19 13.97
N GLU A 95 -20.74 -16.02 14.68
CA GLU A 95 -21.89 -16.72 14.12
C GLU A 95 -22.93 -15.75 13.55
N GLN A 96 -23.18 -14.65 14.27
CA GLN A 96 -24.09 -13.61 13.78
C GLN A 96 -23.54 -12.89 12.54
N ALA A 97 -22.23 -12.57 12.52
CA ALA A 97 -21.57 -11.94 11.37
C ALA A 97 -21.59 -12.86 10.13
N GLU A 98 -21.38 -14.17 10.29
CA GLU A 98 -21.47 -15.15 9.21
C GLU A 98 -22.88 -15.14 8.60
N LYS A 99 -23.93 -15.18 9.41
CA LYS A 99 -25.32 -15.09 8.97
C LYS A 99 -25.61 -13.77 8.25
N ASN A 100 -25.15 -12.64 8.80
CA ASN A 100 -25.35 -11.32 8.21
C ASN A 100 -24.65 -11.17 6.87
N MET A 101 -23.52 -11.85 6.66
CA MET A 101 -22.67 -11.76 5.47
C MET A 101 -22.93 -12.85 4.45
N GLU A 102 -23.84 -13.81 4.74
CA GLU A 102 -24.16 -14.88 3.81
C GLU A 102 -24.63 -14.32 2.47
N GLY A 103 -23.98 -14.74 1.39
CA GLY A 103 -24.23 -14.25 0.02
C GLY A 103 -23.83 -12.81 -0.27
N LYS A 104 -23.35 -12.05 0.72
CA LYS A 104 -22.91 -10.66 0.55
C LYS A 104 -21.41 -10.59 0.27
N LYS A 105 -21.02 -9.62 -0.56
CA LYS A 105 -19.61 -9.29 -0.83
C LYS A 105 -19.39 -7.82 -0.52
N VAL A 106 -18.43 -7.51 0.32
CA VAL A 106 -17.99 -6.14 0.54
C VAL A 106 -17.31 -5.63 -0.72
N LYS A 107 -17.88 -4.61 -1.34
CA LYS A 107 -17.28 -3.96 -2.51
C LYS A 107 -16.35 -2.85 -2.03
N VAL A 108 -15.07 -2.97 -2.34
CA VAL A 108 -14.13 -1.85 -2.20
C VAL A 108 -14.44 -0.88 -3.34
N PRO A 109 -14.67 0.41 -3.06
CA PRO A 109 -14.88 1.40 -4.10
C PRO A 109 -13.71 1.44 -5.09
N ASP A 110 -14.01 1.56 -6.38
CA ASP A 110 -13.00 1.66 -7.42
C ASP A 110 -12.33 3.05 -7.35
N GLU A 111 -10.99 3.10 -7.40
CA GLU A 111 -10.26 4.36 -7.51
C GLU A 111 -10.28 4.83 -8.97
N PRO A 112 -10.69 6.08 -9.28
CA PRO A 112 -10.67 6.58 -10.65
C PRO A 112 -9.22 6.66 -11.18
N SER A 113 -9.05 6.43 -12.47
CA SER A 113 -7.77 6.56 -13.18
C SER A 113 -7.92 7.50 -14.37
N SER A 114 -6.83 8.15 -14.77
CA SER A 114 -6.76 8.94 -16.01
C SER A 114 -6.58 8.09 -17.26
N GLU A 115 -6.37 6.78 -17.12
CA GLU A 115 -6.14 5.86 -18.23
C GLU A 115 -7.46 5.48 -18.91
N VAL A 116 -7.39 5.21 -20.21
CA VAL A 116 -8.52 4.72 -21.02
C VAL A 116 -8.26 3.28 -21.48
N CYS A 117 -9.34 2.54 -21.67
CA CYS A 117 -9.28 1.16 -22.12
C CYS A 117 -8.96 1.09 -23.62
N ASP A 118 -7.90 0.35 -24.00
CA ASP A 118 -7.51 0.19 -25.40
C ASP A 118 -8.51 -0.60 -26.24
N LEU A 119 -9.40 -1.38 -25.58
CA LEU A 119 -10.40 -2.19 -26.26
C LEU A 119 -11.70 -1.45 -26.58
N CYS A 120 -12.14 -0.53 -25.72
CA CYS A 120 -13.45 0.13 -25.86
C CYS A 120 -13.46 1.63 -25.60
N GLY A 121 -12.30 2.26 -25.29
CA GLY A 121 -12.18 3.70 -25.03
C GLY A 121 -12.80 4.20 -23.72
N ARG A 122 -13.47 3.36 -22.93
CA ARG A 122 -14.05 3.76 -21.64
C ARG A 122 -12.95 4.04 -20.61
N PRO A 123 -13.20 4.90 -19.59
CA PRO A 123 -12.26 5.14 -18.50
C PRO A 123 -11.90 3.83 -17.80
N MET A 124 -10.66 3.74 -17.33
CA MET A 124 -10.23 2.63 -16.48
C MET A 124 -10.26 3.03 -15.00
N VAL A 125 -10.44 2.05 -14.15
CA VAL A 125 -10.44 2.19 -12.69
C VAL A 125 -9.36 1.30 -12.08
N ILE A 126 -8.79 1.73 -10.96
CA ILE A 126 -7.82 0.93 -10.22
C ILE A 126 -8.57 -0.01 -9.30
N LYS A 127 -8.36 -1.31 -9.49
CA LYS A 127 -8.89 -2.38 -8.63
C LYS A 127 -7.78 -3.09 -7.87
N VAL A 128 -8.12 -3.62 -6.70
CA VAL A 128 -7.22 -4.46 -5.91
C VAL A 128 -7.52 -5.92 -6.22
N GLY A 129 -6.55 -6.63 -6.78
CA GLY A 129 -6.62 -8.06 -7.06
C GLY A 129 -5.68 -8.87 -6.18
N LYS A 130 -5.69 -10.20 -6.35
CA LYS A 130 -4.82 -11.16 -5.62
C LYS A 130 -3.32 -10.80 -5.70
N TYR A 131 -2.90 -10.19 -6.81
CA TYR A 131 -1.49 -9.86 -7.08
C TYR A 131 -1.19 -8.35 -6.92
N GLY A 132 -2.08 -7.60 -6.29
CA GLY A 132 -1.95 -6.16 -6.09
C GLY A 132 -2.90 -5.32 -6.94
N LYS A 133 -2.66 -4.01 -6.99
CA LYS A 133 -3.47 -3.06 -7.75
C LYS A 133 -3.25 -3.23 -9.26
N PHE A 134 -4.34 -3.15 -10.04
CA PHE A 134 -4.33 -3.18 -11.50
C PHE A 134 -5.41 -2.25 -12.07
N LEU A 135 -5.28 -1.89 -13.33
CA LEU A 135 -6.28 -1.12 -14.05
C LEU A 135 -7.29 -2.07 -14.71
N ALA A 136 -8.56 -1.83 -14.47
CA ALA A 136 -9.67 -2.56 -15.10
C ALA A 136 -10.59 -1.57 -15.82
N CYS A 137 -11.18 -2.02 -16.93
CA CYS A 137 -12.18 -1.23 -17.62
C CYS A 137 -13.44 -1.04 -16.77
N SER A 138 -13.96 0.20 -16.70
CA SER A 138 -15.23 0.50 -16.02
C SER A 138 -16.44 -0.20 -16.67
N GLY A 139 -16.31 -0.66 -17.91
CA GLY A 139 -17.34 -1.38 -18.64
C GLY A 139 -17.40 -2.88 -18.36
N PHE A 140 -16.74 -3.38 -17.31
CA PHE A 140 -16.89 -4.79 -16.92
C PHE A 140 -18.32 -5.08 -16.44
N PRO A 141 -18.96 -6.21 -16.83
CA PRO A 141 -18.42 -7.39 -17.54
C PRO A 141 -18.40 -7.34 -19.07
N GLU A 142 -19.00 -6.33 -19.71
CA GLU A 142 -19.07 -6.21 -21.17
C GLU A 142 -17.68 -6.07 -21.81
N CYS A 143 -16.79 -5.28 -21.19
CA CYS A 143 -15.41 -5.14 -21.59
C CYS A 143 -14.48 -5.67 -20.49
N ARG A 144 -13.64 -6.65 -20.84
CA ARG A 144 -12.69 -7.27 -19.92
C ARG A 144 -11.27 -6.70 -20.03
N GLY A 145 -11.14 -5.46 -20.55
CA GLY A 145 -9.87 -4.77 -20.69
C GLY A 145 -9.19 -4.57 -19.33
N THR A 146 -7.94 -5.04 -19.21
CA THR A 146 -7.12 -4.83 -18.01
C THR A 146 -5.74 -4.38 -18.42
N LYS A 147 -5.14 -3.49 -17.61
CA LYS A 147 -3.74 -3.06 -17.74
C LYS A 147 -3.03 -3.21 -16.39
N ARG A 148 -1.74 -3.43 -16.43
CA ARG A 148 -0.93 -3.34 -15.21
C ARG A 148 -0.86 -1.89 -14.74
N LEU A 149 -1.06 -1.66 -13.45
CA LEU A 149 -0.81 -0.35 -12.87
C LEU A 149 0.71 -0.14 -12.82
N VAL A 150 1.22 0.72 -13.70
CA VAL A 150 2.64 1.10 -13.77
C VAL A 150 2.79 2.51 -13.22
N LYS A 151 3.70 2.68 -12.29
CA LYS A 151 4.02 3.99 -11.75
C LYS A 151 5.00 4.70 -12.68
N ASP A 152 4.52 5.76 -13.32
CA ASP A 152 5.36 6.65 -14.12
C ASP A 152 6.25 7.47 -13.20
N THR A 153 7.53 7.49 -13.48
CA THR A 153 8.52 8.26 -12.70
C THR A 153 8.67 9.70 -13.20
N GLY A 154 7.98 10.06 -14.30
CA GLY A 154 8.14 11.34 -15.00
C GLY A 154 9.45 11.47 -15.77
N GLY A 155 10.29 10.43 -15.80
CA GLY A 155 11.55 10.41 -16.52
C GLY A 155 11.41 9.86 -17.95
N ILE A 156 12.21 10.37 -18.87
CA ILE A 156 12.33 9.84 -20.25
C ILE A 156 13.53 8.90 -20.32
N CYS A 157 13.39 7.80 -21.04
CA CYS A 157 14.44 6.80 -21.21
C CYS A 157 15.69 7.42 -21.84
N PRO A 158 16.88 7.32 -21.22
CA PRO A 158 18.11 7.92 -21.75
C PRO A 158 18.64 7.20 -22.99
N LYS A 159 18.27 5.92 -23.21
CA LYS A 159 18.70 5.12 -24.35
C LYS A 159 17.90 5.47 -25.61
N CYS A 160 16.57 5.41 -25.57
CA CYS A 160 15.76 5.67 -26.77
C CYS A 160 15.25 7.11 -26.88
N GLY A 161 15.32 7.93 -25.84
CA GLY A 161 14.89 9.33 -25.81
C GLY A 161 13.39 9.56 -25.99
N LYS A 162 12.58 8.50 -26.09
CA LYS A 162 11.14 8.56 -26.43
C LYS A 162 10.24 7.93 -25.36
N GLY A 163 10.63 6.77 -24.81
CA GLY A 163 9.84 6.02 -23.85
C GLY A 163 9.94 6.59 -22.45
N ARG A 164 8.87 6.49 -21.67
CA ARG A 164 8.84 6.86 -20.24
C ARG A 164 9.58 5.81 -19.41
N MET A 165 10.16 6.24 -18.29
CA MET A 165 10.74 5.35 -17.29
C MET A 165 9.67 4.92 -16.28
N LEU A 166 9.39 3.62 -16.23
CA LEU A 166 8.34 3.03 -15.39
C LEU A 166 8.95 2.26 -14.23
N GLU A 167 8.38 2.45 -13.04
CA GLU A 167 8.70 1.63 -11.87
C GLU A 167 8.08 0.23 -12.04
N ARG A 168 8.89 -0.80 -11.86
CA ARG A 168 8.50 -2.22 -11.98
C ARG A 168 9.03 -3.01 -10.79
N LYS A 169 8.42 -4.16 -10.50
CA LYS A 169 8.91 -5.11 -9.49
C LYS A 169 9.47 -6.35 -10.18
N SER A 170 10.65 -6.79 -9.76
CA SER A 170 11.23 -8.07 -10.17
C SER A 170 10.48 -9.24 -9.52
N SER A 171 10.73 -10.47 -9.97
CA SER A 171 10.20 -11.70 -9.38
C SER A 171 10.53 -11.85 -7.88
N LYS A 172 11.65 -11.28 -7.44
CA LYS A 172 12.10 -11.26 -6.04
C LYS A 172 11.57 -10.05 -5.25
N GLY A 173 10.60 -9.30 -5.79
CA GLY A 173 9.97 -8.14 -5.12
C GLY A 173 10.80 -6.84 -5.12
N ARG A 174 12.02 -6.83 -5.69
CA ARG A 174 12.87 -5.62 -5.76
C ARG A 174 12.36 -4.67 -6.83
N ILE A 175 12.33 -3.37 -6.51
CA ILE A 175 11.94 -2.31 -7.45
C ILE A 175 13.09 -2.08 -8.43
N TYR A 176 12.77 -1.96 -9.71
CA TYR A 176 13.64 -1.51 -10.78
C TYR A 176 12.89 -0.58 -11.74
N TYR A 177 13.61 0.12 -12.55
CA TYR A 177 13.04 1.08 -13.51
C TYR A 177 13.39 0.65 -14.92
N GLY A 178 12.38 0.57 -15.78
CA GLY A 178 12.54 0.12 -17.17
C GLY A 178 11.81 1.03 -18.15
N CYS A 179 12.28 1.02 -19.40
CA CYS A 179 11.60 1.73 -20.48
C CYS A 179 10.21 1.13 -20.74
N GLU A 180 9.21 1.98 -20.99
CA GLU A 180 7.88 1.52 -21.37
C GLU A 180 7.85 0.79 -22.71
N ARG A 181 8.80 1.10 -23.61
CA ARG A 181 8.91 0.53 -24.96
C ARG A 181 9.58 -0.85 -25.00
N TYR A 182 9.71 -1.51 -23.87
CA TYR A 182 10.17 -2.91 -23.88
C TYR A 182 9.16 -3.79 -24.66
N PRO A 183 9.58 -4.68 -25.57
CA PRO A 183 10.96 -5.12 -25.85
C PRO A 183 11.76 -4.27 -26.84
N ASP A 184 11.20 -3.29 -27.53
CA ASP A 184 11.90 -2.47 -28.52
C ASP A 184 13.08 -1.68 -27.92
N CYS A 185 12.98 -1.35 -26.62
CA CYS A 185 14.03 -0.72 -25.86
C CYS A 185 14.22 -1.47 -24.53
N ASP A 186 15.35 -2.08 -24.36
CA ASP A 186 15.73 -2.95 -23.24
C ASP A 186 16.35 -2.19 -22.05
N PHE A 187 16.34 -0.84 -22.08
CA PHE A 187 16.95 -0.05 -21.01
C PHE A 187 16.28 -0.31 -19.68
N MET A 188 17.07 -0.72 -18.69
CA MET A 188 16.65 -0.90 -17.30
C MET A 188 17.73 -0.43 -16.32
N THR A 189 17.32 -0.02 -15.13
CA THR A 189 18.22 0.39 -14.04
C THR A 189 17.60 0.13 -12.69
N TRP A 190 18.43 -0.06 -11.68
CA TRP A 190 18.03 -0.13 -10.26
C TRP A 190 18.02 1.24 -9.58
N ASP A 191 18.63 2.24 -10.24
CA ASP A 191 18.74 3.59 -9.70
C ASP A 191 17.48 4.39 -10.00
N THR A 192 17.00 5.15 -9.02
CA THR A 192 15.73 5.89 -9.10
C THR A 192 15.83 7.06 -10.08
N PRO A 193 14.99 7.11 -11.13
CA PRO A 193 14.86 8.30 -11.96
C PRO A 193 14.37 9.49 -11.15
N VAL A 194 14.90 10.67 -11.38
CA VAL A 194 14.50 11.92 -10.72
C VAL A 194 13.95 12.91 -11.74
N PRO A 195 13.02 13.81 -11.34
CA PRO A 195 12.45 14.83 -12.25
C PRO A 195 13.49 15.80 -12.80
N THR A 196 14.64 15.92 -12.14
CA THR A 196 15.74 16.81 -12.53
C THR A 196 16.34 16.38 -13.86
N LYS A 197 16.39 17.30 -14.80
CA LYS A 197 17.05 17.08 -16.09
C LYS A 197 18.55 17.37 -15.99
N CYS A 198 19.34 16.61 -16.74
CA CYS A 198 20.79 16.84 -16.84
C CYS A 198 21.08 18.21 -17.45
N PRO A 199 21.84 19.09 -16.80
CA PRO A 199 22.13 20.44 -17.33
C PRO A 199 23.03 20.39 -18.58
N LYS A 200 23.77 19.29 -18.78
CA LYS A 200 24.67 19.12 -19.93
C LYS A 200 23.93 18.65 -21.19
N CYS A 201 22.92 17.77 -21.06
CA CYS A 201 22.30 17.12 -22.22
C CYS A 201 20.76 17.02 -22.16
N GLY A 202 20.12 17.56 -21.13
CA GLY A 202 18.65 17.56 -20.96
C GLY A 202 18.01 16.20 -20.64
N SER A 203 18.79 15.10 -20.55
CA SER A 203 18.27 13.76 -20.27
C SER A 203 17.88 13.59 -18.80
N THR A 204 17.05 12.60 -18.51
CA THR A 204 16.68 12.21 -17.14
C THR A 204 17.91 11.86 -16.31
N MET A 205 17.98 12.37 -15.10
CA MET A 205 19.02 11.99 -14.14
C MET A 205 18.53 10.87 -13.22
N PHE A 206 19.49 10.11 -12.68
CA PHE A 206 19.24 8.96 -11.82
C PHE A 206 19.96 9.14 -10.49
N ARG A 207 19.32 8.71 -9.40
CA ARG A 207 19.89 8.77 -8.06
C ARG A 207 20.56 7.46 -7.69
N LYS A 208 21.84 7.55 -7.35
CA LYS A 208 22.63 6.45 -6.78
C LYS A 208 23.25 6.91 -5.44
N GLY A 209 22.65 6.47 -4.34
CA GLY A 209 23.06 6.93 -3.01
C GLY A 209 22.90 8.44 -2.84
N SER A 210 24.02 9.15 -2.57
CA SER A 210 24.08 10.61 -2.38
C SER A 210 24.37 11.42 -3.65
N LYS A 211 24.46 10.77 -4.83
CA LYS A 211 24.74 11.42 -6.09
C LYS A 211 23.58 11.27 -7.08
N LEU A 212 23.46 12.26 -7.96
CA LEU A 212 22.66 12.20 -9.19
C LEU A 212 23.63 12.07 -10.36
N TYR A 213 23.33 11.18 -11.30
CA TYR A 213 24.13 11.00 -12.50
C TYR A 213 23.27 10.93 -13.76
N CYS A 214 23.85 11.27 -14.89
CA CYS A 214 23.22 11.15 -16.20
C CYS A 214 23.58 9.79 -16.83
N ALA A 215 22.58 8.95 -17.11
CA ALA A 215 22.78 7.64 -17.73
C ALA A 215 22.80 7.68 -19.26
N LYS A 216 22.74 8.86 -19.88
CA LYS A 216 22.90 9.00 -21.35
C LYS A 216 24.35 8.71 -21.75
N GLU A 217 24.52 7.81 -22.71
CA GLU A 217 25.81 7.42 -23.21
C GLU A 217 26.59 8.65 -23.68
N GLY A 218 27.88 8.74 -23.32
CA GLY A 218 28.77 9.85 -23.65
C GLY A 218 28.57 11.14 -22.83
N CYS A 219 27.60 11.21 -21.90
CA CYS A 219 27.38 12.44 -21.12
C CYS A 219 28.27 12.54 -19.87
N GLY A 220 28.30 11.50 -19.02
CA GLY A 220 29.15 11.40 -17.82
C GLY A 220 28.95 12.49 -16.76
N TYR A 221 27.84 13.25 -16.79
CA TYR A 221 27.56 14.32 -15.81
C TYR A 221 27.09 13.74 -14.48
N GLU A 222 27.70 14.20 -13.37
CA GLU A 222 27.31 13.88 -12.00
C GLU A 222 27.17 15.15 -11.16
N MET A 223 26.27 15.10 -10.17
CA MET A 223 26.12 16.16 -9.16
C MET A 223 25.67 15.57 -7.82
N PRO A 224 25.94 16.21 -6.68
CA PRO A 224 25.38 15.79 -5.40
C PRO A 224 23.85 15.97 -5.39
N VAL A 225 23.15 15.13 -4.60
CA VAL A 225 21.71 15.31 -4.38
C VAL A 225 21.48 16.65 -3.68
N PRO A 226 20.66 17.57 -4.22
CA PRO A 226 20.34 18.81 -3.54
C PRO A 226 19.73 18.50 -2.15
N LYS A 227 20.22 19.16 -1.12
CA LYS A 227 19.58 19.09 0.20
C LYS A 227 18.17 19.65 0.04
N LYS A 228 17.16 18.92 0.51
CA LYS A 228 15.81 19.48 0.66
C LYS A 228 15.87 20.47 1.82
N ASP A 229 15.61 21.73 1.51
CA ASP A 229 15.25 22.74 2.51
C ASP A 229 13.93 22.36 3.20
#